data_614b91b2ba589e31f6825e6d8256f6e6
#
_entry.id   614b91b2ba589e31f6825e6d8256f6e6
#
_cell.length_a   1.000
_cell.length_b   1.000
_cell.length_c   1.000
_cell.angle_alpha   90.00
_cell.angle_beta   90.00
_cell.angle_gamma   90.00
#
_symmetry.space_group_name_H-M   'P 1'
#
loop_
_entity.id
_entity.type
_entity.pdbx_description
1 polymer ?
#
loop_
_entity_poly.entity_id
_entity_poly.type
_entity_poly.pdbx_seq_one_letter_code
_entity_poly.pdbx_strand_id
1 'polypeptide(L)'
;MDLIIIAVFALFLRIFLLGSERIFLKQLEEYDSVIISAVFFLTGSFFLLPIFLVIPQETLLTGLEDLQFALISSFIYTFGFFAYVKALSEEDASLIAPLYNASLLWLLVLSVLFLGEDVGIFRVFGAFIMFIGVFFLYPGKITEKFHKIRESKASLLMIGGSFFLALGRTIDTFAIRTIDSRVYAFSILFFAGLFFLGIAIFTKKCNDGFLALKNDLKTILCAGFTNGWAYIMLLIAIAGLEVTVAEPASLLSVFVTAFLAKLFLKEEIEERLFGMVLMVLGAILLVIKIPI
;
A
#
# COMPACT_ATOMS: atom_id res chain seq x y z
N MET A 1 -23.49 13.98 9.09
CA MET A 1 -23.04 13.56 7.74
C MET A 1 -22.85 12.05 7.83
N ASP A 2 -23.48 11.28 6.96
CA ASP A 2 -23.45 9.83 7.10
C ASP A 2 -22.03 9.28 7.02
N LEU A 3 -21.69 8.34 7.91
CA LEU A 3 -20.37 7.71 7.97
C LEU A 3 -19.92 7.18 6.61
N ILE A 4 -20.85 6.68 5.82
CA ILE A 4 -20.62 6.19 4.45
C ILE A 4 -20.11 7.32 3.54
N ILE A 5 -20.67 8.52 3.61
CA ILE A 5 -20.22 9.65 2.78
C ILE A 5 -18.78 10.03 3.11
N ILE A 6 -18.44 10.06 4.40
CA ILE A 6 -17.06 10.32 4.86
C ILE A 6 -16.12 9.24 4.35
N ALA A 7 -16.50 7.98 4.45
CA ALA A 7 -15.70 6.84 4.01
C ALA A 7 -15.46 6.85 2.49
N VAL A 8 -16.48 7.15 1.69
CA VAL A 8 -16.35 7.27 0.23
C VAL A 8 -15.45 8.43 -0.16
N PHE A 9 -15.60 9.59 0.50
CA PHE A 9 -14.72 10.74 0.27
C PHE A 9 -13.25 10.44 0.64
N ALA A 10 -13.04 9.79 1.78
CA ALA A 10 -11.71 9.36 2.20
C ALA A 10 -11.09 8.39 1.18
N LEU A 11 -11.86 7.43 0.67
CA LEU A 11 -11.43 6.51 -0.37
C LEU A 11 -11.02 7.22 -1.66
N PHE A 12 -11.79 8.21 -2.08
CA PHE A 12 -11.44 9.03 -3.25
C PHE A 12 -10.10 9.75 -3.07
N LEU A 13 -9.89 10.41 -1.92
CA LEU A 13 -8.63 11.07 -1.61
C LEU A 13 -7.47 10.05 -1.56
N ARG A 14 -7.69 8.88 -0.96
CA ARG A 14 -6.70 7.81 -0.93
C ARG A 14 -6.21 7.41 -2.31
N ILE A 15 -7.11 7.28 -3.30
CA ILE A 15 -6.76 6.87 -4.66
C ILE A 15 -5.70 7.82 -5.25
N PHE A 16 -5.89 9.12 -5.12
CA PHE A 16 -4.94 10.12 -5.62
C PHE A 16 -3.64 10.14 -4.82
N LEU A 17 -3.73 10.12 -3.50
CA LEU A 17 -2.56 10.16 -2.63
C LEU A 17 -1.68 8.92 -2.84
N LEU A 18 -2.28 7.72 -2.86
CA LEU A 18 -1.56 6.46 -3.09
C LEU A 18 -0.95 6.38 -4.50
N GLY A 19 -1.65 6.89 -5.52
CA GLY A 19 -1.12 6.95 -6.87
C GLY A 19 0.09 7.89 -6.99
N SER A 20 0.05 9.03 -6.29
CA SER A 20 1.13 10.03 -6.28
C SER A 20 2.33 9.58 -5.44
N GLU A 21 2.10 8.91 -4.31
CA GLU A 21 3.12 8.35 -3.42
C GLU A 21 4.18 7.55 -4.19
N ARG A 22 3.71 6.68 -5.09
CA ARG A 22 4.57 5.79 -5.89
C ARG A 22 5.52 6.55 -6.80
N ILE A 23 5.10 7.70 -7.32
CA ILE A 23 5.95 8.56 -8.16
C ILE A 23 7.03 9.23 -7.33
N PHE A 24 6.69 9.76 -6.16
CA PHE A 24 7.69 10.35 -5.27
C PHE A 24 8.71 9.32 -4.78
N LEU A 25 8.27 8.10 -4.43
CA LEU A 25 9.19 7.03 -4.06
C LEU A 25 10.09 6.61 -5.22
N LYS A 26 9.55 6.53 -6.45
CA LYS A 26 10.35 6.22 -7.64
C LYS A 26 11.42 7.26 -7.90
N GLN A 27 11.14 8.55 -7.66
CA GLN A 27 12.13 9.63 -7.79
C GLN A 27 13.29 9.53 -6.79
N LEU A 28 13.17 8.69 -5.75
CA LEU A 28 14.20 8.44 -4.75
C LEU A 28 14.95 7.11 -4.97
N GLU A 29 14.83 6.52 -6.15
CA GLU A 29 15.40 5.19 -6.48
C GLU A 29 16.92 5.09 -6.39
N GLU A 30 17.63 6.21 -6.49
CA GLU A 30 19.10 6.26 -6.40
C GLU A 30 19.62 5.99 -4.98
N TYR A 31 18.80 6.17 -3.95
CA TYR A 31 19.16 5.96 -2.56
C TYR A 31 18.84 4.55 -2.09
N ASP A 32 19.50 4.11 -1.01
CA ASP A 32 19.22 2.78 -0.45
C ASP A 32 17.78 2.64 0.04
N SER A 33 17.10 1.57 -0.40
CA SER A 33 15.67 1.34 -0.15
C SER A 33 15.32 1.24 1.33
N VAL A 34 16.24 0.76 2.19
CA VAL A 34 15.99 0.61 3.64
C VAL A 34 15.89 1.98 4.30
N ILE A 35 16.87 2.85 4.05
CA ILE A 35 16.87 4.18 4.67
C ILE A 35 15.78 5.08 4.08
N ILE A 36 15.48 4.95 2.79
CA ILE A 36 14.35 5.67 2.18
C ILE A 36 13.03 5.22 2.80
N SER A 37 12.84 3.93 3.05
CA SER A 37 11.66 3.45 3.79
C SER A 37 11.58 4.05 5.19
N ALA A 38 12.70 4.13 5.93
CA ALA A 38 12.73 4.77 7.26
C ALA A 38 12.28 6.23 7.19
N VAL A 39 12.89 7.00 6.30
CA VAL A 39 12.58 8.43 6.13
C VAL A 39 11.14 8.63 5.66
N PHE A 40 10.66 7.82 4.73
CA PHE A 40 9.29 7.84 4.21
C PHE A 40 8.24 7.62 5.31
N PHE A 41 8.41 6.61 6.15
CA PHE A 41 7.48 6.31 7.23
C PHE A 41 7.54 7.34 8.37
N LEU A 42 8.74 7.78 8.76
CA LEU A 42 8.90 8.80 9.80
C LEU A 42 8.35 10.15 9.36
N THR A 43 8.57 10.56 8.11
CA THR A 43 7.95 11.79 7.58
C THR A 43 6.44 11.65 7.44
N GLY A 44 5.94 10.46 7.08
CA GLY A 44 4.50 10.16 7.07
C GLY A 44 3.88 10.32 8.45
N SER A 45 4.48 9.76 9.49
CA SER A 45 4.01 9.92 10.87
C SER A 45 4.08 11.38 11.33
N PHE A 46 5.15 12.11 10.97
CA PHE A 46 5.28 13.53 11.28
C PHE A 46 4.11 14.36 10.75
N PHE A 47 3.67 14.12 9.51
CA PHE A 47 2.52 14.83 8.93
C PHE A 47 1.18 14.47 9.57
N LEU A 48 1.10 13.39 10.36
CA LEU A 48 -0.08 13.04 11.14
C LEU A 48 -0.08 13.65 12.56
N LEU A 49 1.04 14.21 13.04
CA LEU A 49 1.11 14.81 14.37
C LEU A 49 0.02 15.86 14.67
N PRO A 50 -0.35 16.78 13.75
CA PRO A 50 -1.40 17.75 14.01
C PRO A 50 -2.75 17.14 14.37
N ILE A 51 -3.01 15.89 13.98
CA ILE A 51 -4.26 15.18 14.29
C ILE A 51 -4.42 15.00 15.81
N PHE A 52 -3.32 14.82 16.54
CA PHE A 52 -3.35 14.68 18.00
C PHE A 52 -3.88 15.92 18.72
N LEU A 53 -3.85 17.10 18.09
CA LEU A 53 -4.41 18.33 18.65
C LEU A 53 -5.94 18.31 18.69
N VAL A 54 -6.59 17.45 17.89
CA VAL A 54 -8.05 17.35 17.77
C VAL A 54 -8.61 16.03 18.31
N ILE A 55 -7.76 15.11 18.77
CA ILE A 55 -8.19 13.86 19.40
C ILE A 55 -8.46 14.11 20.88
N PRO A 56 -9.63 13.68 21.43
CA PRO A 56 -9.89 13.73 22.87
C PRO A 56 -8.83 12.93 23.66
N GLN A 57 -8.44 13.45 24.81
CA GLN A 57 -7.39 12.83 25.64
C GLN A 57 -7.77 11.40 26.09
N GLU A 58 -9.03 11.12 26.36
CA GLU A 58 -9.52 9.79 26.70
C GLU A 58 -9.30 8.79 25.55
N THR A 59 -9.60 9.20 24.32
CA THR A 59 -9.38 8.39 23.12
C THR A 59 -7.90 8.11 22.89
N LEU A 60 -7.03 9.06 23.23
CA LEU A 60 -5.59 8.88 23.11
C LEU A 60 -5.09 7.82 24.11
N LEU A 61 -5.55 7.86 25.34
CA LEU A 61 -5.12 6.92 26.38
C LEU A 61 -5.55 5.50 26.08
N THR A 62 -6.80 5.28 25.66
CA THR A 62 -7.28 3.94 25.26
C THR A 62 -6.51 3.39 24.04
N GLY A 63 -6.16 4.26 23.08
CA GLY A 63 -5.35 3.86 21.94
C GLY A 63 -3.92 3.44 22.30
N LEU A 64 -3.36 3.95 23.40
CA LEU A 64 -2.03 3.57 23.89
C LEU A 64 -2.00 2.17 24.51
N GLU A 65 -3.10 1.71 25.12
CA GLU A 65 -3.19 0.38 25.73
C GLU A 65 -3.08 -0.74 24.69
N ASP A 66 -3.54 -0.50 23.46
CA ASP A 66 -3.58 -1.48 22.36
C ASP A 66 -2.44 -1.33 21.34
N LEU A 67 -1.38 -0.55 21.66
CA LEU A 67 -0.23 -0.32 20.76
C LEU A 67 0.46 -1.62 20.29
N GLN A 68 0.27 -2.73 20.99
CA GLN A 68 0.79 -4.03 20.58
C GLN A 68 0.35 -4.44 19.17
N PHE A 69 -0.89 -4.14 18.76
CA PHE A 69 -1.36 -4.41 17.40
C PHE A 69 -0.60 -3.58 16.37
N ALA A 70 -0.37 -2.30 16.65
CA ALA A 70 0.40 -1.44 15.79
C ALA A 70 1.86 -1.90 15.68
N LEU A 71 2.47 -2.35 16.77
CA LEU A 71 3.84 -2.86 16.81
C LEU A 71 3.97 -4.13 15.95
N ILE A 72 3.08 -5.12 16.14
CA ILE A 72 3.10 -6.38 15.39
C ILE A 72 2.83 -6.12 13.91
N SER A 73 1.82 -5.33 13.58
CA SER A 73 1.48 -5.00 12.20
C SER A 73 2.62 -4.26 11.51
N SER A 74 3.25 -3.27 12.18
CA SER A 74 4.40 -2.53 11.64
C SER A 74 5.59 -3.43 11.38
N PHE A 75 5.87 -4.39 12.26
CA PHE A 75 6.93 -5.37 12.05
C PHE A 75 6.66 -6.21 10.80
N ILE A 76 5.44 -6.69 10.60
CA ILE A 76 5.03 -7.44 9.41
C ILE A 76 5.10 -6.58 8.16
N TYR A 77 4.60 -5.34 8.23
CA TYR A 77 4.68 -4.39 7.12
C TYR A 77 6.12 -4.08 6.70
N THR A 78 7.08 -4.12 7.62
CA THR A 78 8.50 -3.88 7.28
C THR A 78 8.97 -4.80 6.15
N PHE A 79 8.58 -6.09 6.15
CA PHE A 79 8.91 -7.02 5.07
C PHE A 79 8.19 -6.69 3.76
N GLY A 80 6.90 -6.39 3.82
CA GLY A 80 6.10 -6.05 2.65
C GLY A 80 6.54 -4.74 2.00
N PHE A 81 6.77 -3.70 2.80
CA PHE A 81 7.20 -2.40 2.31
C PHE A 81 8.66 -2.39 1.85
N PHE A 82 9.56 -3.16 2.49
CA PHE A 82 10.89 -3.37 1.96
C PHE A 82 10.84 -3.92 0.54
N ALA A 83 10.04 -4.99 0.34
CA ALA A 83 9.84 -5.58 -0.97
C ALA A 83 9.27 -4.57 -1.99
N TYR A 84 8.31 -3.76 -1.57
CA TYR A 84 7.68 -2.74 -2.39
C TYR A 84 8.66 -1.62 -2.80
N VAL A 85 9.34 -0.98 -1.85
CA VAL A 85 10.26 0.12 -2.14
C VAL A 85 11.45 -0.37 -2.95
N LYS A 86 11.96 -1.56 -2.64
CA LYS A 86 13.05 -2.19 -3.39
C LYS A 86 12.63 -2.53 -4.82
N ALA A 87 11.46 -3.14 -5.02
CA ALA A 87 10.96 -3.42 -6.35
C ALA A 87 10.73 -2.13 -7.16
N LEU A 88 10.19 -1.08 -6.53
CA LEU A 88 9.94 0.20 -7.16
C LEU A 88 11.25 0.92 -7.55
N SER A 89 12.35 0.72 -6.82
CA SER A 89 13.66 1.27 -7.19
C SER A 89 14.30 0.54 -8.38
N GLU A 90 13.90 -0.70 -8.68
CA GLU A 90 14.50 -1.52 -9.73
C GLU A 90 13.68 -1.59 -11.03
N GLU A 91 12.39 -1.31 -10.97
CA GLU A 91 11.46 -1.42 -12.10
C GLU A 91 10.52 -0.22 -12.19
N ASP A 92 9.80 -0.10 -13.30
CA ASP A 92 8.85 0.98 -13.55
C ASP A 92 7.70 1.03 -12.53
N ALA A 93 7.31 2.23 -12.12
CA ALA A 93 6.20 2.44 -11.19
C ALA A 93 4.87 1.92 -11.75
N SER A 94 4.66 2.05 -13.08
CA SER A 94 3.48 1.55 -13.77
C SER A 94 3.39 0.02 -13.84
N LEU A 95 4.50 -0.70 -13.59
CA LEU A 95 4.55 -2.15 -13.46
C LEU A 95 4.38 -2.59 -11.99
N ILE A 96 5.10 -1.96 -11.08
CA ILE A 96 5.12 -2.36 -9.66
C ILE A 96 3.81 -1.99 -8.95
N ALA A 97 3.18 -0.87 -9.32
CA ALA A 97 1.90 -0.46 -8.72
C ALA A 97 0.77 -1.51 -8.87
N PRO A 98 0.53 -2.11 -10.06
CA PRO A 98 -0.40 -3.23 -10.16
C PRO A 98 0.04 -4.46 -9.37
N LEU A 99 1.34 -4.82 -9.38
CA LEU A 99 1.86 -5.97 -8.64
C LEU A 99 1.70 -5.83 -7.12
N TYR A 100 1.84 -4.61 -6.59
CA TYR A 100 1.52 -4.31 -5.18
C TYR A 100 0.11 -4.77 -4.82
N ASN A 101 -0.84 -4.59 -5.72
CA ASN A 101 -2.23 -4.95 -5.50
C ASN A 101 -2.50 -6.47 -5.59
N ALA A 102 -1.49 -7.31 -5.92
CA ALA A 102 -1.59 -8.76 -5.72
C ALA A 102 -1.85 -9.13 -4.24
N SER A 103 -1.59 -8.21 -3.31
CA SER A 103 -2.00 -8.32 -1.91
C SER A 103 -3.49 -8.59 -1.72
N LEU A 104 -4.36 -8.16 -2.64
CA LEU A 104 -5.79 -8.46 -2.59
C LEU A 104 -6.09 -9.95 -2.75
N LEU A 105 -5.29 -10.68 -3.53
CA LEU A 105 -5.45 -12.13 -3.67
C LEU A 105 -5.13 -12.85 -2.35
N TRP A 106 -4.06 -12.39 -1.68
CA TRP A 106 -3.72 -12.88 -0.35
C TRP A 106 -4.75 -12.47 0.70
N LEU A 107 -5.24 -11.22 0.63
CA LEU A 107 -6.26 -10.73 1.55
C LEU A 107 -7.55 -11.54 1.44
N LEU A 108 -7.95 -11.96 0.23
CA LEU A 108 -9.09 -12.85 0.03
C LEU A 108 -8.91 -14.17 0.80
N VAL A 109 -7.73 -14.80 0.71
CA VAL A 109 -7.42 -16.04 1.42
C VAL A 109 -7.41 -15.80 2.94
N LEU A 110 -6.76 -14.74 3.39
CA LEU A 110 -6.63 -14.42 4.82
C LEU A 110 -7.98 -14.02 5.45
N SER A 111 -8.86 -13.34 4.68
CA SER A 111 -10.18 -12.95 5.18
C SER A 111 -11.07 -14.18 5.44
N VAL A 112 -10.97 -15.20 4.61
CA VAL A 112 -11.65 -16.47 4.85
C VAL A 112 -11.12 -17.16 6.10
N LEU A 113 -9.80 -17.27 6.21
CA LEU A 113 -9.15 -18.02 7.29
C LEU A 113 -9.28 -17.36 8.66
N PHE A 114 -9.18 -16.03 8.71
CA PHE A 114 -9.10 -15.27 9.96
C PHE A 114 -10.31 -14.41 10.26
N LEU A 115 -11.02 -13.92 9.24
CA LEU A 115 -12.20 -13.06 9.43
C LEU A 115 -13.53 -13.83 9.30
N GLY A 116 -13.48 -15.10 8.87
CA GLY A 116 -14.65 -15.95 8.68
C GLY A 116 -15.55 -15.49 7.52
N GLU A 117 -14.97 -14.82 6.51
CA GLU A 117 -15.73 -14.36 5.35
C GLU A 117 -16.01 -15.50 4.37
N ASP A 118 -17.25 -15.55 3.83
CA ASP A 118 -17.61 -16.53 2.81
C ASP A 118 -17.01 -16.19 1.45
N VAL A 119 -16.49 -17.21 0.75
CA VAL A 119 -16.00 -17.07 -0.62
C VAL A 119 -17.11 -17.38 -1.61
N GLY A 120 -17.82 -16.34 -2.04
CA GLY A 120 -18.77 -16.46 -3.15
C GLY A 120 -18.04 -16.72 -4.48
N ILE A 121 -18.75 -17.35 -5.42
CA ILE A 121 -18.21 -17.70 -6.76
C ILE A 121 -17.63 -16.47 -7.51
N PHE A 122 -18.22 -15.29 -7.35
CA PHE A 122 -17.74 -14.04 -7.95
C PHE A 122 -16.38 -13.62 -7.44
N ARG A 123 -16.07 -13.86 -6.15
CA ARG A 123 -14.75 -13.59 -5.57
C ARG A 123 -13.69 -14.49 -6.20
N VAL A 124 -14.01 -15.76 -6.43
CA VAL A 124 -13.09 -16.69 -7.13
C VAL A 124 -12.83 -16.24 -8.56
N PHE A 125 -13.89 -15.89 -9.31
CA PHE A 125 -13.74 -15.36 -10.66
C PHE A 125 -12.96 -14.03 -10.69
N GLY A 126 -13.24 -13.13 -9.75
CA GLY A 126 -12.52 -11.87 -9.62
C GLY A 126 -11.02 -12.08 -9.38
N ALA A 127 -10.67 -12.97 -8.46
CA ALA A 127 -9.28 -13.34 -8.19
C ALA A 127 -8.59 -13.93 -9.44
N PHE A 128 -9.29 -14.79 -10.18
CA PHE A 128 -8.78 -15.38 -11.42
C PHE A 128 -8.53 -14.33 -12.51
N ILE A 129 -9.46 -13.39 -12.71
CA ILE A 129 -9.30 -12.28 -13.65
C ILE A 129 -8.14 -11.36 -13.25
N MET A 130 -8.00 -11.04 -11.95
CA MET A 130 -6.84 -10.29 -11.46
C MET A 130 -5.52 -11.01 -11.76
N PHE A 131 -5.48 -12.30 -11.50
CA PHE A 131 -4.29 -13.12 -11.79
C PHE A 131 -3.94 -13.09 -13.27
N ILE A 132 -4.92 -13.22 -14.17
CA ILE A 132 -4.71 -13.06 -15.62
C ILE A 132 -4.20 -11.65 -15.92
N GLY A 133 -4.76 -10.62 -15.30
CA GLY A 133 -4.34 -9.22 -15.48
C GLY A 133 -2.84 -9.01 -15.24
N VAL A 134 -2.25 -9.70 -14.24
CA VAL A 134 -0.80 -9.65 -13.98
C VAL A 134 0.02 -10.06 -15.21
N PHE A 135 -0.39 -11.08 -15.96
CA PHE A 135 0.32 -11.49 -17.18
C PHE A 135 0.27 -10.44 -18.29
N PHE A 136 -0.78 -9.64 -18.32
CA PHE A 136 -0.94 -8.57 -19.32
C PHE A 136 -0.23 -7.27 -18.96
N LEU A 137 0.45 -7.19 -17.81
CA LEU A 137 1.34 -6.07 -17.47
C LEU A 137 2.68 -6.15 -18.23
N TYR A 138 3.03 -7.35 -18.73
CA TYR A 138 4.28 -7.58 -19.44
C TYR A 138 4.04 -7.66 -20.94
N PRO A 139 4.85 -7.02 -21.76
CA PRO A 139 4.75 -7.11 -23.23
C PRO A 139 5.20 -8.48 -23.75
N GLY A 140 4.67 -8.90 -24.92
CA GLY A 140 5.07 -10.11 -25.60
C GLY A 140 4.07 -11.27 -25.53
N LYS A 141 4.47 -12.45 -26.03
CA LYS A 141 3.65 -13.67 -26.01
C LYS A 141 3.53 -14.25 -24.61
N ILE A 142 2.50 -15.04 -24.33
CA ILE A 142 2.22 -15.60 -22.99
C ILE A 142 3.43 -16.34 -22.40
N THR A 143 4.14 -17.14 -23.20
CA THR A 143 5.35 -17.85 -22.76
C THR A 143 6.49 -16.91 -22.38
N GLU A 144 6.68 -15.83 -23.16
CA GLU A 144 7.68 -14.79 -22.88
C GLU A 144 7.32 -13.99 -21.61
N LYS A 145 6.03 -13.70 -21.43
CA LYS A 145 5.53 -13.00 -20.24
C LYS A 145 5.83 -13.78 -18.97
N PHE A 146 5.56 -15.09 -18.99
CA PHE A 146 5.85 -15.95 -17.84
C PHE A 146 7.35 -15.97 -17.52
N HIS A 147 8.18 -16.02 -18.55
CA HIS A 147 9.64 -15.97 -18.40
C HIS A 147 10.09 -14.64 -17.80
N LYS A 148 9.60 -13.51 -18.33
CA LYS A 148 9.92 -12.16 -17.83
C LYS A 148 9.53 -12.00 -16.34
N ILE A 149 8.33 -12.44 -15.93
CA ILE A 149 7.91 -12.40 -14.51
C ILE A 149 8.87 -13.22 -13.66
N ARG A 150 9.23 -14.43 -14.11
CA ARG A 150 10.11 -15.31 -13.36
C ARG A 150 11.56 -14.79 -13.28
N GLU A 151 12.02 -14.08 -14.28
CA GLU A 151 13.37 -13.51 -14.33
C GLU A 151 13.49 -12.17 -13.59
N SER A 152 12.41 -11.39 -13.52
CA SER A 152 12.40 -10.12 -12.79
C SER A 152 12.40 -10.38 -11.28
N LYS A 153 13.55 -10.16 -10.64
CA LYS A 153 13.69 -10.25 -9.19
C LYS A 153 12.78 -9.25 -8.48
N ALA A 154 12.63 -8.06 -9.02
CA ALA A 154 11.74 -7.03 -8.49
C ALA A 154 10.28 -7.47 -8.47
N SER A 155 9.82 -8.07 -9.58
CA SER A 155 8.44 -8.56 -9.67
C SER A 155 8.16 -9.71 -8.71
N LEU A 156 9.09 -10.67 -8.60
CA LEU A 156 8.98 -11.77 -7.64
C LEU A 156 9.02 -11.27 -6.20
N LEU A 157 9.91 -10.31 -5.91
CA LEU A 157 10.02 -9.69 -4.61
C LEU A 157 8.70 -8.98 -4.24
N MET A 158 8.10 -8.23 -5.18
CA MET A 158 6.83 -7.54 -4.95
C MET A 158 5.67 -8.52 -4.72
N ILE A 159 5.57 -9.59 -5.52
CA ILE A 159 4.54 -10.62 -5.37
C ILE A 159 4.68 -11.31 -3.99
N GLY A 160 5.89 -11.67 -3.58
CA GLY A 160 6.15 -12.24 -2.25
C GLY A 160 5.87 -11.22 -1.13
N GLY A 161 6.32 -9.97 -1.31
CA GLY A 161 6.06 -8.88 -0.35
C GLY A 161 4.59 -8.56 -0.16
N SER A 162 3.79 -8.74 -1.22
CA SER A 162 2.34 -8.49 -1.18
C SER A 162 1.60 -9.38 -0.17
N PHE A 163 2.13 -10.57 0.15
CA PHE A 163 1.62 -11.41 1.22
C PHE A 163 1.73 -10.73 2.60
N PHE A 164 2.89 -10.17 2.90
CA PHE A 164 3.09 -9.45 4.18
C PHE A 164 2.23 -8.20 4.27
N LEU A 165 2.03 -7.50 3.15
CA LEU A 165 1.10 -6.36 3.09
C LEU A 165 -0.33 -6.79 3.40
N ALA A 166 -0.79 -7.92 2.85
CA ALA A 166 -2.11 -8.47 3.13
C ALA A 166 -2.25 -8.91 4.60
N LEU A 167 -1.22 -9.55 5.15
CA LEU A 167 -1.22 -9.99 6.54
C LEU A 167 -1.29 -8.80 7.51
N GLY A 168 -0.48 -7.75 7.28
CA GLY A 168 -0.57 -6.50 8.03
C GLY A 168 -1.97 -5.88 7.93
N ARG A 169 -2.56 -5.84 6.72
CA ARG A 169 -3.92 -5.33 6.50
C ARG A 169 -4.99 -6.12 7.25
N THR A 170 -4.83 -7.43 7.38
CA THR A 170 -5.73 -8.27 8.19
C THR A 170 -5.66 -7.85 9.66
N ILE A 171 -4.46 -7.62 10.20
CA ILE A 171 -4.27 -7.14 11.58
C ILE A 171 -4.87 -5.75 11.77
N ASP A 172 -4.65 -4.83 10.82
CA ASP A 172 -5.23 -3.48 10.85
C ASP A 172 -6.76 -3.52 10.97
N THR A 173 -7.40 -4.43 10.22
CA THR A 173 -8.87 -4.60 10.24
C THR A 173 -9.38 -5.03 11.62
N PHE A 174 -8.59 -5.81 12.37
CA PHE A 174 -8.94 -6.12 13.77
C PHE A 174 -8.69 -4.92 14.69
N ALA A 175 -7.53 -4.29 14.57
CA ALA A 175 -7.11 -3.22 15.47
C ALA A 175 -8.05 -2.01 15.46
N ILE A 176 -8.52 -1.58 14.29
CA ILE A 176 -9.40 -0.40 14.17
C ILE A 176 -10.83 -0.62 14.70
N ARG A 177 -11.16 -1.85 15.14
CA ARG A 177 -12.43 -2.10 15.84
C ARG A 177 -12.40 -1.60 17.29
N THR A 178 -11.21 -1.49 17.87
CA THR A 178 -11.00 -1.09 19.27
C THR A 178 -10.18 0.19 19.38
N ILE A 179 -9.26 0.44 18.44
CA ILE A 179 -8.35 1.58 18.45
C ILE A 179 -8.86 2.66 17.49
N ASP A 180 -8.79 3.92 17.91
CA ASP A 180 -9.06 5.04 17.01
C ASP A 180 -8.12 5.01 15.81
N SER A 181 -8.70 5.05 14.60
CA SER A 181 -7.97 4.92 13.33
C SER A 181 -6.85 5.97 13.17
N ARG A 182 -6.97 7.13 13.79
CA ARG A 182 -5.99 8.23 13.73
C ARG A 182 -4.76 7.91 14.58
N VAL A 183 -4.97 7.42 15.81
CA VAL A 183 -3.90 6.99 16.72
C VAL A 183 -3.19 5.79 16.12
N TYR A 184 -3.96 4.84 15.60
CA TYR A 184 -3.42 3.64 14.97
C TYR A 184 -2.59 3.96 13.73
N ALA A 185 -3.06 4.85 12.84
CA ALA A 185 -2.32 5.26 11.64
C ALA A 185 -0.96 5.86 11.98
N PHE A 186 -0.93 6.80 12.93
CA PHE A 186 0.32 7.39 13.40
C PHE A 186 1.27 6.30 13.93
N SER A 187 0.77 5.42 14.80
CA SER A 187 1.57 4.40 15.46
C SER A 187 2.20 3.41 14.47
N ILE A 188 1.43 2.95 13.47
CA ILE A 188 1.93 2.08 12.39
C ILE A 188 3.08 2.74 11.65
N LEU A 189 2.90 3.98 11.19
CA LEU A 189 3.93 4.67 10.42
C LEU A 189 5.18 4.94 11.28
N PHE A 190 4.97 5.35 12.53
CA PHE A 190 6.07 5.62 13.45
C PHE A 190 6.89 4.35 13.75
N PHE A 191 6.24 3.25 14.13
CA PHE A 191 6.96 2.00 14.41
C PHE A 191 7.60 1.38 13.17
N ALA A 192 6.93 1.39 12.01
CA ALA A 192 7.54 0.94 10.76
C ALA A 192 8.79 1.77 10.43
N GLY A 193 8.70 3.10 10.58
CA GLY A 193 9.85 3.98 10.41
C GLY A 193 11.00 3.66 11.36
N LEU A 194 10.71 3.36 12.64
CA LEU A 194 11.72 2.96 13.62
C LEU A 194 12.35 1.60 13.29
N PHE A 195 11.56 0.61 12.83
CA PHE A 195 12.12 -0.67 12.40
C PHE A 195 13.08 -0.51 11.22
N PHE A 196 12.69 0.25 10.19
CA PHE A 196 13.57 0.54 9.06
C PHE A 196 14.81 1.33 9.47
N LEU A 197 14.66 2.32 10.35
CA LEU A 197 15.79 3.09 10.87
C LEU A 197 16.75 2.17 11.64
N GLY A 198 16.24 1.28 12.48
CA GLY A 198 17.04 0.27 13.16
C GLY A 198 17.84 -0.57 12.16
N ILE A 199 17.20 -1.11 11.13
CA ILE A 199 17.87 -1.87 10.07
C ILE A 199 18.93 -1.01 9.37
N ALA A 200 18.63 0.25 9.04
CA ALA A 200 19.56 1.17 8.37
C ALA A 200 20.81 1.45 9.23
N ILE A 201 20.65 1.59 10.54
CA ILE A 201 21.78 1.77 11.48
C ILE A 201 22.65 0.51 11.49
N PHE A 202 22.05 -0.68 11.63
CA PHE A 202 22.80 -1.95 11.64
C PHE A 202 23.51 -2.23 10.32
N THR A 203 22.91 -1.84 9.19
CA THR A 203 23.49 -2.02 7.84
C THR A 203 24.37 -0.85 7.40
N LYS A 204 24.54 0.17 8.24
CA LYS A 204 25.37 1.37 7.99
C LYS A 204 24.92 2.18 6.77
N LYS A 205 23.60 2.26 6.52
CA LYS A 205 23.00 2.96 5.37
C LYS A 205 22.54 4.39 5.68
N CYS A 206 22.78 4.89 6.89
CA CYS A 206 22.31 6.22 7.32
C CYS A 206 22.88 7.38 6.50
N ASN A 207 24.08 7.21 5.91
CA ASN A 207 24.70 8.26 5.08
C ASN A 207 23.86 8.59 3.84
N ASP A 208 23.27 7.58 3.19
CA ASP A 208 22.39 7.78 2.04
C ASP A 208 21.12 8.55 2.43
N GLY A 209 20.59 8.29 3.63
CA GLY A 209 19.45 9.04 4.18
C GLY A 209 19.76 10.52 4.40
N PHE A 210 20.95 10.83 4.93
CA PHE A 210 21.39 12.21 5.09
C PHE A 210 21.58 12.91 3.73
N LEU A 211 22.11 12.19 2.75
CA LEU A 211 22.26 12.70 1.40
C LEU A 211 20.92 13.00 0.75
N ALA A 212 19.95 12.06 0.86
CA ALA A 212 18.60 12.22 0.37
C ALA A 212 17.89 13.43 1.01
N LEU A 213 17.99 13.59 2.33
CA LEU A 213 17.44 14.74 3.05
C LEU A 213 18.06 16.07 2.60
N LYS A 214 19.34 16.07 2.23
CA LYS A 214 20.04 17.27 1.75
C LYS A 214 19.63 17.64 0.33
N ASN A 215 19.53 16.67 -0.56
CA ASN A 215 19.36 16.89 -1.99
C ASN A 215 17.90 16.91 -2.41
N ASP A 216 17.07 16.02 -1.83
CA ASP A 216 15.70 15.73 -2.28
C ASP A 216 14.64 15.92 -1.18
N LEU A 217 14.88 16.85 -0.25
CA LEU A 217 13.97 17.12 0.88
C LEU A 217 12.53 17.34 0.44
N LYS A 218 12.29 18.05 -0.66
CA LYS A 218 10.94 18.31 -1.18
C LYS A 218 10.25 17.01 -1.59
N THR A 219 10.94 16.15 -2.31
CA THR A 219 10.41 14.84 -2.75
C THR A 219 10.10 13.96 -1.55
N ILE A 220 11.00 13.93 -0.55
CA ILE A 220 10.80 13.20 0.71
C ILE A 220 9.57 13.71 1.47
N LEU A 221 9.42 15.03 1.61
CA LEU A 221 8.27 15.61 2.29
C LEU A 221 6.97 15.30 1.55
N CYS A 222 6.96 15.37 0.21
CA CYS A 222 5.81 14.99 -0.60
C CYS A 222 5.48 13.50 -0.45
N ALA A 223 6.49 12.62 -0.49
CA ALA A 223 6.33 11.18 -0.29
C ALA A 223 5.74 10.87 1.11
N GLY A 224 6.31 11.45 2.16
CA GLY A 224 5.81 11.28 3.53
C GLY A 224 4.39 11.83 3.72
N PHE A 225 4.11 13.01 3.18
CA PHE A 225 2.76 13.59 3.22
C PHE A 225 1.73 12.66 2.54
N THR A 226 2.03 12.21 1.32
CA THR A 226 1.11 11.33 0.58
C THR A 226 0.93 9.99 1.29
N ASN A 227 1.99 9.40 1.86
CA ASN A 227 1.92 8.17 2.65
C ASN A 227 1.03 8.34 3.89
N GLY A 228 1.33 9.30 4.75
CA GLY A 228 0.60 9.52 5.99
C GLY A 228 -0.90 9.72 5.73
N TRP A 229 -1.22 10.64 4.83
CA TRP A 229 -2.62 10.92 4.50
C TRP A 229 -3.30 9.81 3.70
N ALA A 230 -2.61 9.10 2.80
CA ALA A 230 -3.18 7.95 2.11
C ALA A 230 -3.53 6.83 3.09
N TYR A 231 -2.69 6.59 4.09
CA TYR A 231 -2.92 5.54 5.06
C TYR A 231 -4.09 5.85 6.00
N ILE A 232 -4.16 7.06 6.56
CA ILE A 232 -5.29 7.44 7.41
C ILE A 232 -6.61 7.47 6.62
N MET A 233 -6.59 7.93 5.35
CA MET A 233 -7.78 7.90 4.50
C MET A 233 -8.27 6.47 4.27
N LEU A 234 -7.36 5.49 4.16
CA LEU A 234 -7.76 4.09 4.11
C LEU A 234 -8.45 3.66 5.39
N LEU A 235 -7.86 3.93 6.56
CA LEU A 235 -8.43 3.51 7.84
C LEU A 235 -9.81 4.14 8.08
N ILE A 236 -10.00 5.40 7.69
CA ILE A 236 -11.32 6.06 7.71
C ILE A 236 -12.29 5.38 6.74
N ALA A 237 -11.81 5.00 5.55
CA ALA A 237 -12.66 4.32 4.58
C ALA A 237 -13.13 2.95 5.10
N ILE A 238 -12.22 2.14 5.66
CA ILE A 238 -12.58 0.81 6.19
C ILE A 238 -13.33 0.85 7.53
N ALA A 239 -13.33 1.97 8.23
CA ALA A 239 -14.21 2.17 9.38
C ALA A 239 -15.69 2.36 8.98
N GLY A 240 -15.96 2.85 7.77
CA GLY A 240 -17.32 3.08 7.25
C GLY A 240 -17.73 2.14 6.09
N LEU A 241 -16.78 1.43 5.49
CA LEU A 241 -16.98 0.46 4.42
C LEU A 241 -16.30 -0.86 4.81
N GLU A 242 -16.76 -1.97 4.25
CA GLU A 242 -16.03 -3.24 4.40
C GLU A 242 -14.65 -3.14 3.73
N VAL A 243 -13.64 -3.78 4.34
CA VAL A 243 -12.27 -3.80 3.78
C VAL A 243 -12.26 -4.43 2.38
N THR A 244 -13.15 -5.41 2.14
CA THR A 244 -13.38 -6.06 0.85
C THR A 244 -13.99 -5.14 -0.22
N VAL A 245 -14.41 -3.92 0.14
CA VAL A 245 -14.86 -2.86 -0.77
C VAL A 245 -13.78 -1.78 -0.92
N ALA A 246 -13.26 -1.30 0.20
CA ALA A 246 -12.32 -0.17 0.23
C ALA A 246 -10.97 -0.51 -0.42
N GLU A 247 -10.44 -1.70 -0.17
CA GLU A 247 -9.15 -2.11 -0.75
C GLU A 247 -9.22 -2.34 -2.28
N PRO A 248 -10.20 -3.10 -2.83
CA PRO A 248 -10.34 -3.18 -4.28
C PRO A 248 -10.58 -1.83 -4.97
N ALA A 249 -11.38 -0.94 -4.36
CA ALA A 249 -11.58 0.39 -4.93
C ALA A 249 -10.28 1.22 -4.93
N SER A 250 -9.37 1.01 -3.97
CA SER A 250 -8.04 1.64 -3.95
C SER A 250 -7.17 1.24 -5.16
N LEU A 251 -7.49 0.14 -5.87
CA LEU A 251 -6.83 -0.25 -7.12
C LEU A 251 -6.91 0.81 -8.21
N LEU A 252 -7.92 1.67 -8.21
CA LEU A 252 -8.02 2.77 -9.16
C LEU A 252 -6.79 3.70 -9.09
N SER A 253 -6.04 3.68 -7.98
CA SER A 253 -4.75 4.38 -7.85
C SER A 253 -3.71 3.94 -8.88
N VAL A 254 -3.82 2.74 -9.45
CA VAL A 254 -2.93 2.24 -10.51
C VAL A 254 -3.02 3.12 -11.75
N PHE A 255 -4.23 3.58 -12.12
CA PHE A 255 -4.41 4.49 -13.24
C PHE A 255 -3.82 5.88 -12.96
N VAL A 256 -3.96 6.36 -11.71
CA VAL A 256 -3.33 7.61 -11.27
C VAL A 256 -1.80 7.46 -11.35
N THR A 257 -1.24 6.36 -10.84
CA THR A 257 0.20 6.08 -10.94
C THR A 257 0.65 6.03 -12.40
N ALA A 258 -0.05 5.28 -13.27
CA ALA A 258 0.31 5.16 -14.67
C ALA A 258 0.29 6.53 -15.39
N PHE A 259 -0.76 7.32 -15.18
CA PHE A 259 -0.86 8.67 -15.74
C PHE A 259 0.30 9.56 -15.29
N LEU A 260 0.60 9.58 -13.98
CA LEU A 260 1.68 10.38 -13.43
C LEU A 260 3.06 9.85 -13.84
N ALA A 261 3.25 8.52 -13.94
CA ALA A 261 4.48 7.90 -14.42
C ALA A 261 4.76 8.29 -15.89
N LYS A 262 3.75 8.28 -16.74
CA LYS A 262 3.89 8.79 -18.12
C LYS A 262 4.27 10.26 -18.16
N LEU A 263 3.65 11.07 -17.30
CA LEU A 263 3.86 12.53 -17.31
C LEU A 263 5.23 12.94 -16.72
N PHE A 264 5.62 12.34 -15.58
CA PHE A 264 6.79 12.78 -14.82
C PHE A 264 8.02 11.87 -15.01
N LEU A 265 7.81 10.57 -15.24
CA LEU A 265 8.90 9.58 -15.39
C LEU A 265 9.11 9.15 -16.84
N LYS A 266 8.22 9.57 -17.76
CA LYS A 266 8.24 9.21 -19.20
C LYS A 266 8.17 7.70 -19.45
N GLU A 267 7.49 6.96 -18.57
CA GLU A 267 7.30 5.52 -18.73
C GLU A 267 6.31 5.21 -19.87
N GLU A 268 6.56 4.11 -20.60
CA GLU A 268 5.64 3.57 -21.58
C GLU A 268 4.57 2.73 -20.87
N ILE A 269 3.31 3.17 -20.95
CA ILE A 269 2.20 2.56 -20.20
C ILE A 269 1.21 1.83 -21.11
N GLU A 270 1.25 2.07 -22.42
CA GLU A 270 0.23 1.62 -23.38
C GLU A 270 0.06 0.09 -23.37
N GLU A 271 1.15 -0.64 -23.32
CA GLU A 271 1.14 -2.11 -23.30
C GLU A 271 0.63 -2.70 -21.99
N ARG A 272 0.64 -1.89 -20.89
CA ARG A 272 0.24 -2.30 -19.54
C ARG A 272 -1.22 -1.99 -19.24
N LEU A 273 -1.85 -1.06 -20.00
CA LEU A 273 -3.22 -0.61 -19.73
C LEU A 273 -4.23 -1.75 -19.72
N PHE A 274 -4.12 -2.68 -20.64
CA PHE A 274 -5.03 -3.82 -20.71
C PHE A 274 -4.95 -4.71 -19.44
N GLY A 275 -3.74 -4.97 -18.95
CA GLY A 275 -3.51 -5.70 -17.70
C GLY A 275 -4.10 -4.97 -16.48
N MET A 276 -3.90 -3.65 -16.40
CA MET A 276 -4.45 -2.80 -15.34
C MET A 276 -5.99 -2.85 -15.34
N VAL A 277 -6.62 -2.73 -16.52
CA VAL A 277 -8.09 -2.81 -16.65
C VAL A 277 -8.60 -4.17 -16.18
N LEU A 278 -7.97 -5.27 -16.59
CA LEU A 278 -8.35 -6.62 -16.13
C LEU A 278 -8.23 -6.75 -14.61
N MET A 279 -7.15 -6.22 -14.00
CA MET A 279 -6.98 -6.26 -12.54
C MET A 279 -8.08 -5.49 -11.83
N VAL A 280 -8.46 -4.31 -12.33
CA VAL A 280 -9.55 -3.51 -11.74
C VAL A 280 -10.90 -4.21 -11.92
N LEU A 281 -11.18 -4.79 -13.08
CA LEU A 281 -12.41 -5.57 -13.31
C LEU A 281 -12.49 -6.78 -12.37
N GLY A 282 -11.39 -7.50 -12.21
CA GLY A 282 -11.29 -8.60 -11.24
C GLY A 282 -11.55 -8.14 -9.81
N ALA A 283 -10.97 -6.99 -9.41
CA ALA A 283 -11.18 -6.44 -8.08
C ALA A 283 -12.63 -5.99 -7.84
N ILE A 284 -13.32 -5.45 -8.85
CA ILE A 284 -14.74 -5.12 -8.75
C ILE A 284 -15.56 -6.38 -8.46
N LEU A 285 -15.24 -7.51 -9.11
CA LEU A 285 -15.92 -8.78 -8.83
C LEU A 285 -15.68 -9.30 -7.41
N LEU A 286 -14.53 -9.00 -6.78
CA LEU A 286 -14.28 -9.34 -5.37
C LEU A 286 -15.27 -8.65 -4.41
N VAL A 287 -15.79 -7.49 -4.79
CA VAL A 287 -16.74 -6.69 -3.99
C VAL A 287 -18.17 -7.21 -4.09
N ILE A 288 -18.51 -7.91 -5.18
CA ILE A 288 -19.89 -8.34 -5.43
C ILE A 288 -20.27 -9.45 -4.44
N LYS A 289 -21.17 -9.10 -3.51
CA LYS A 289 -21.86 -10.06 -2.63
C LYS A 289 -23.24 -10.33 -3.24
N ILE A 290 -23.42 -11.53 -3.79
CA ILE A 290 -24.79 -12.01 -4.07
C ILE A 290 -25.17 -12.89 -2.89
N PRO A 291 -26.22 -12.57 -2.14
CA PRO A 291 -26.72 -13.46 -1.12
C PRO A 291 -27.17 -14.76 -1.81
N ILE A 292 -26.55 -15.86 -1.43
CA ILE A 292 -26.98 -17.24 -1.81
C ILE A 292 -28.08 -17.66 -0.86
#